data_db7fa2b5b80a3b7e30fdad1eb66a61d4
#
_entry.id   db7fa2b5b80a3b7e30fdad1eb66a61d4
#
_cell.length_a   1.000
_cell.length_b   1.000
_cell.length_c   1.000
_cell.angle_alpha   90.00
_cell.angle_beta   90.00
_cell.angle_gamma   90.00
#
_symmetry.space_group_name_H-M   'P 1'
#
loop_
_entity.id
_entity.type
_entity.pdbx_description
1 polymer ?
#
loop_
_entity_poly.entity_id
_entity_poly.type
_entity_poly.pdbx_seq_one_letter_code
_entity_poly.pdbx_strand_id
1 'polypeptide(L)'
;MATYFLNLKTFGRSGGSGAVSAAAYRSGERILDERTGRTYDHTDRQDVLHKEILVPSHLADASMDWAQDRSNLWNSAERAESRKNARVAREYLVALPVELNPDQRIALARGFSRELTDRYQFAVDLSVHAPRDYPGSDPRNFHAHLLATTREVGVEGLTRKTALEMHDVRRRDLGLPPGVSELFHVRERWAAVANESLREAGIDARIDHRTLAAQGIDREPYPYIPHAAFQMERHGFLSAQGEKLRKEYQGRLDARRERDSGLERDFGRERDTDNARDVSQDRQRKPPSLEEVRRQAREDWLKMREEMREQSRAGGERSRDDDLSL
;
A
#
# COMPACT_ATOMS: atom_id res chain seq x y z
N MET A 1 -8.41 18.69 0.89
CA MET A 1 -9.17 17.46 1.24
C MET A 1 -8.18 16.35 1.42
N ALA A 2 -8.18 15.71 2.59
CA ALA A 2 -7.29 14.61 2.92
C ALA A 2 -7.44 13.48 1.90
N THR A 3 -6.33 12.90 1.46
CA THR A 3 -6.32 11.85 0.42
C THR A 3 -5.66 10.61 0.98
N TYR A 4 -6.31 9.45 0.80
CA TYR A 4 -5.69 8.18 1.15
C TYR A 4 -4.59 7.82 0.15
N PHE A 5 -3.40 7.57 0.67
CA PHE A 5 -2.32 6.97 -0.09
C PHE A 5 -1.41 6.16 0.84
N LEU A 6 -1.20 4.90 0.49
CA LEU A 6 -0.15 4.06 1.05
C LEU A 6 0.41 3.18 -0.05
N ASN A 7 1.69 3.31 -0.30
CA ASN A 7 2.44 2.46 -1.23
C ASN A 7 3.50 1.66 -0.48
N LEU A 8 3.54 0.35 -0.74
CA LEU A 8 4.55 -0.56 -0.24
C LEU A 8 5.56 -0.87 -1.34
N LYS A 9 6.84 -0.62 -1.06
CA LYS A 9 7.96 -0.94 -1.96
C LYS A 9 9.00 -1.76 -1.22
N THR A 10 9.65 -2.68 -1.91
CA THR A 10 10.81 -3.42 -1.39
C THR A 10 12.07 -3.04 -2.17
N PHE A 11 13.19 -2.97 -1.47
CA PHE A 11 14.50 -2.71 -2.04
C PHE A 11 15.30 -4.00 -2.08
N GLY A 12 15.75 -4.37 -3.28
CA GLY A 12 16.58 -5.54 -3.49
C GLY A 12 17.84 -5.17 -4.22
N ARG A 13 18.94 -5.86 -3.90
CA ARG A 13 20.25 -5.62 -4.50
C ARG A 13 20.27 -5.72 -6.02
N SER A 14 19.49 -6.62 -6.60
CA SER A 14 19.41 -6.80 -8.06
C SER A 14 18.78 -5.62 -8.79
N GLY A 15 18.03 -4.77 -8.09
CA GLY A 15 17.38 -3.58 -8.64
C GLY A 15 18.27 -2.33 -8.70
N GLY A 16 19.57 -2.45 -8.36
CA GLY A 16 20.53 -1.34 -8.39
C GLY A 16 20.38 -0.31 -7.26
N SER A 17 19.39 -0.45 -6.39
CA SER A 17 19.16 0.43 -5.24
C SER A 17 19.21 -0.37 -3.94
N GLY A 18 20.31 -0.25 -3.20
CA GLY A 18 20.47 -0.87 -1.87
C GLY A 18 19.77 -0.11 -0.76
N ALA A 19 19.81 -0.68 0.45
CA ALA A 19 19.23 -0.05 1.63
C ALA A 19 19.91 1.26 2.00
N VAL A 20 21.24 1.31 1.89
CA VAL A 20 22.06 2.51 2.18
C VAL A 20 21.69 3.68 1.26
N SER A 21 21.58 3.42 -0.06
CA SER A 21 21.20 4.49 -0.99
C SER A 21 19.77 4.98 -0.75
N ALA A 22 18.87 4.06 -0.37
CA ALA A 22 17.49 4.37 -0.04
C ALA A 22 17.41 5.25 1.21
N ALA A 23 18.17 4.94 2.24
CA ALA A 23 18.23 5.70 3.50
C ALA A 23 18.83 7.09 3.28
N ALA A 24 20.00 7.18 2.63
CA ALA A 24 20.67 8.45 2.33
C ALA A 24 19.76 9.41 1.58
N TYR A 25 19.06 8.92 0.57
CA TYR A 25 18.14 9.73 -0.22
C TYR A 25 16.97 10.26 0.61
N ARG A 26 16.37 9.48 1.50
CA ARG A 26 15.19 9.87 2.28
C ARG A 26 15.54 10.79 3.44
N SER A 27 16.63 10.50 4.11
CA SER A 27 17.08 11.32 5.24
C SER A 27 17.77 12.62 4.83
N GLY A 28 18.13 12.77 3.54
CA GLY A 28 18.95 13.90 3.08
C GLY A 28 20.34 13.87 3.72
N GLU A 29 20.97 12.71 3.79
CA GLU A 29 22.28 12.52 4.42
C GLU A 29 23.32 12.00 3.45
N ARG A 30 24.58 12.12 3.89
CA ARG A 30 25.72 11.51 3.22
C ARG A 30 26.08 10.21 3.91
N ILE A 31 25.92 9.08 3.23
CA ILE A 31 26.20 7.74 3.80
C ILE A 31 27.10 6.95 2.86
N LEU A 32 28.15 6.32 3.43
CA LEU A 32 29.00 5.35 2.73
C LEU A 32 28.32 3.98 2.74
N ASP A 33 28.14 3.40 1.56
CA ASP A 33 27.79 1.98 1.41
C ASP A 33 29.08 1.15 1.49
N GLU A 34 29.32 0.53 2.65
CA GLU A 34 30.53 -0.26 2.93
C GLU A 34 30.66 -1.47 2.00
N ARG A 35 29.55 -2.02 1.53
CA ARG A 35 29.54 -3.16 0.62
C ARG A 35 30.07 -2.82 -0.78
N THR A 36 29.77 -1.61 -1.27
CA THR A 36 30.13 -1.18 -2.62
C THR A 36 31.27 -0.17 -2.65
N GLY A 37 31.62 0.41 -1.50
CA GLY A 37 32.55 1.53 -1.38
C GLY A 37 32.02 2.86 -1.93
N ARG A 38 30.73 2.92 -2.31
CA ARG A 38 30.11 4.10 -2.88
C ARG A 38 29.52 4.99 -1.78
N THR A 39 29.81 6.28 -1.84
CA THR A 39 29.16 7.28 -1.00
C THR A 39 27.94 7.86 -1.72
N TYR A 40 26.80 7.85 -1.05
CA TYR A 40 25.57 8.53 -1.46
C TYR A 40 25.48 9.84 -0.67
N ASP A 41 25.41 10.97 -1.37
CA ASP A 41 25.33 12.28 -0.77
C ASP A 41 24.05 12.99 -1.25
N HIS A 42 23.19 13.31 -0.31
CA HIS A 42 21.92 13.98 -0.53
C HIS A 42 21.71 15.14 0.46
N THR A 43 22.81 15.72 0.95
CA THR A 43 22.79 16.82 1.93
C THR A 43 22.27 18.14 1.35
N ASP A 44 22.13 18.23 0.04
CA ASP A 44 21.49 19.34 -0.69
C ASP A 44 19.96 19.37 -0.57
N ARG A 45 19.34 18.31 -0.05
CA ARG A 45 17.88 18.22 0.08
C ARG A 45 17.35 19.16 1.14
N GLN A 46 16.40 20.02 0.74
CA GLN A 46 15.73 21.00 1.62
C GLN A 46 14.31 20.56 2.00
N ASP A 47 13.81 19.47 1.43
CA ASP A 47 12.44 18.99 1.60
C ASP A 47 12.26 18.04 2.80
N VAL A 48 13.32 17.69 3.52
CA VAL A 48 13.27 16.83 4.72
C VAL A 48 12.92 17.66 5.94
N LEU A 49 11.67 17.54 6.42
CA LEU A 49 11.16 18.28 7.58
C LEU A 49 11.51 17.63 8.92
N HIS A 50 11.53 16.29 8.94
CA HIS A 50 11.82 15.52 10.14
C HIS A 50 12.40 14.16 9.76
N LYS A 51 13.31 13.66 10.61
CA LYS A 51 13.87 12.31 10.47
C LYS A 51 14.24 11.74 11.83
N GLU A 52 13.92 10.47 12.04
CA GLU A 52 14.26 9.73 13.25
C GLU A 52 14.26 8.22 12.98
N ILE A 53 14.96 7.45 13.81
CA ILE A 53 14.89 6.00 13.75
C ILE A 53 14.10 5.50 14.96
N LEU A 54 13.09 4.69 14.69
CA LEU A 54 12.27 4.04 15.71
C LEU A 54 12.61 2.56 15.79
N VAL A 55 12.74 2.07 17.00
CA VAL A 55 12.92 0.65 17.32
C VAL A 55 11.73 0.16 18.13
N PRO A 56 11.50 -1.17 18.25
CA PRO A 56 10.40 -1.72 19.06
C PRO A 56 10.41 -1.18 20.49
N SER A 57 9.22 -0.90 21.04
CA SER A 57 9.07 -0.23 22.35
C SER A 57 9.74 -0.99 23.50
N HIS A 58 9.78 -2.32 23.43
CA HIS A 58 10.47 -3.13 24.47
C HIS A 58 12.00 -2.96 24.50
N LEU A 59 12.58 -2.33 23.45
CA LEU A 59 14.02 -2.01 23.38
C LEU A 59 14.30 -0.54 23.70
N ALA A 60 13.28 0.25 24.06
CA ALA A 60 13.43 1.70 24.25
C ALA A 60 14.42 2.06 25.39
N ASP A 61 14.48 1.22 26.43
CA ASP A 61 15.37 1.41 27.59
C ASP A 61 16.74 0.75 27.41
N ALA A 62 16.96 0.03 26.29
CA ALA A 62 18.25 -0.57 25.98
C ALA A 62 19.16 0.42 25.23
N SER A 63 20.48 0.25 25.36
CA SER A 63 21.42 1.00 24.51
C SER A 63 21.30 0.51 23.08
N MET A 64 20.68 1.36 22.22
CA MET A 64 20.43 1.08 20.82
C MET A 64 21.24 1.98 19.90
N ASP A 65 22.40 2.49 20.38
CA ASP A 65 23.23 3.46 19.67
C ASP A 65 23.59 3.01 18.25
N TRP A 66 23.85 1.70 18.07
CA TRP A 66 24.14 1.12 16.78
C TRP A 66 22.96 1.24 15.79
N ALA A 67 21.72 1.13 16.27
CA ALA A 67 20.50 1.22 15.45
C ALA A 67 20.05 2.67 15.25
N GLN A 68 20.43 3.58 16.15
CA GLN A 68 20.15 5.01 16.05
C GLN A 68 21.09 5.72 15.08
N ASP A 69 22.27 5.15 14.81
CA ASP A 69 23.14 5.60 13.72
C ASP A 69 22.66 5.03 12.38
N ARG A 70 22.22 5.90 11.49
CA ARG A 70 21.64 5.52 10.19
C ARG A 70 22.62 4.77 9.31
N SER A 71 23.90 5.17 9.31
CA SER A 71 24.94 4.49 8.56
C SER A 71 25.14 3.06 9.08
N ASN A 72 25.26 2.90 10.39
CA ASN A 72 25.42 1.58 11.02
C ASN A 72 24.22 0.68 10.78
N LEU A 73 23.00 1.19 10.95
CA LEU A 73 21.76 0.43 10.76
C LEU A 73 21.69 -0.13 9.33
N TRP A 74 21.86 0.73 8.32
CA TRP A 74 21.63 0.33 6.93
C TRP A 74 22.80 -0.46 6.33
N ASN A 75 24.05 -0.21 6.77
CA ASN A 75 25.16 -1.09 6.44
C ASN A 75 25.02 -2.46 7.11
N SER A 76 24.46 -2.53 8.33
CA SER A 76 24.14 -3.80 8.98
C SER A 76 23.05 -4.57 8.23
N ALA A 77 22.00 -3.88 7.70
CA ALA A 77 20.99 -4.51 6.87
C ALA A 77 21.57 -5.09 5.57
N GLU A 78 22.52 -4.40 4.96
CA GLU A 78 23.25 -4.92 3.81
C GLU A 78 24.15 -6.13 4.17
N ARG A 79 24.92 -6.06 5.25
CA ARG A 79 25.79 -7.17 5.71
C ARG A 79 25.01 -8.42 6.09
N ALA A 80 23.81 -8.26 6.67
CA ALA A 80 22.97 -9.37 7.12
C ALA A 80 22.47 -10.28 5.98
N GLU A 81 22.58 -9.85 4.73
CA GLU A 81 22.10 -10.59 3.56
C GLU A 81 23.27 -11.12 2.71
N SER A 82 23.22 -12.40 2.34
CA SER A 82 24.24 -13.02 1.52
C SER A 82 23.91 -13.10 0.02
N ARG A 83 22.60 -13.19 -0.32
CA ARG A 83 22.15 -13.40 -1.69
C ARG A 83 22.23 -12.13 -2.54
N LYS A 84 22.62 -12.26 -3.81
CA LYS A 84 22.69 -11.15 -4.78
C LYS A 84 21.34 -10.46 -5.03
N ASN A 85 20.23 -11.18 -4.88
CA ASN A 85 18.87 -10.68 -5.05
C ASN A 85 18.11 -10.50 -3.73
N ALA A 86 18.83 -10.46 -2.60
CA ALA A 86 18.19 -10.28 -1.30
C ALA A 86 17.42 -8.96 -1.21
N ARG A 87 16.24 -9.01 -0.59
CA ARG A 87 15.56 -7.80 -0.12
C ARG A 87 16.28 -7.32 1.14
N VAL A 88 16.66 -6.04 1.14
CA VAL A 88 17.46 -5.42 2.20
C VAL A 88 16.71 -4.35 2.96
N ALA A 89 15.64 -3.79 2.37
CA ALA A 89 14.75 -2.84 3.00
C ALA A 89 13.32 -2.96 2.45
N ARG A 90 12.37 -2.47 3.24
CA ARG A 90 10.95 -2.32 2.90
C ARG A 90 10.54 -0.88 3.21
N GLU A 91 9.74 -0.29 2.37
CA GLU A 91 9.27 1.07 2.57
C GLU A 91 7.75 1.12 2.56
N TYR A 92 7.20 1.84 3.51
CA TYR A 92 5.82 2.32 3.47
C TYR A 92 5.87 3.82 3.19
N LEU A 93 5.38 4.22 2.03
CA LEU A 93 5.23 5.62 1.66
C LEU A 93 3.78 6.02 1.89
N VAL A 94 3.54 7.00 2.74
CA VAL A 94 2.19 7.45 3.12
C VAL A 94 2.02 8.95 2.85
N ALA A 95 0.84 9.36 2.36
CA ALA A 95 0.47 10.76 2.25
C ALA A 95 -0.01 11.29 3.60
N LEU A 96 0.52 12.42 4.04
CA LEU A 96 0.12 13.08 5.27
C LEU A 96 -0.97 14.13 4.99
N PRO A 97 -2.07 14.17 5.75
CA PRO A 97 -3.11 15.16 5.57
C PRO A 97 -2.57 16.59 5.66
N VAL A 98 -2.83 17.39 4.64
CA VAL A 98 -2.40 18.81 4.60
C VAL A 98 -3.12 19.64 5.65
N GLU A 99 -4.29 19.18 6.08
CA GLU A 99 -5.12 19.81 7.10
C GLU A 99 -4.49 19.80 8.49
N LEU A 100 -3.61 18.82 8.76
CA LEU A 100 -2.84 18.77 10.01
C LEU A 100 -1.71 19.79 9.98
N ASN A 101 -1.36 20.36 11.11
CA ASN A 101 -0.18 21.20 11.25
C ASN A 101 1.13 20.37 11.20
N PRO A 102 2.32 20.98 11.09
CA PRO A 102 3.57 20.23 10.98
C PRO A 102 3.81 19.24 12.11
N ASP A 103 3.58 19.64 13.36
CA ASP A 103 3.81 18.78 14.53
C ASP A 103 2.82 17.60 14.57
N GLN A 104 1.57 17.83 14.22
CA GLN A 104 0.55 16.78 14.11
C GLN A 104 0.88 15.77 13.02
N ARG A 105 1.42 16.21 11.86
CA ARG A 105 1.88 15.31 10.80
C ARG A 105 3.05 14.43 11.25
N ILE A 106 4.03 15.03 11.97
CA ILE A 106 5.16 14.28 12.52
C ILE A 106 4.65 13.28 13.57
N ALA A 107 3.77 13.70 14.48
CA ALA A 107 3.19 12.83 15.50
C ALA A 107 2.42 11.66 14.89
N LEU A 108 1.61 11.90 13.86
CA LEU A 108 0.88 10.87 13.10
C LEU A 108 1.86 9.86 12.48
N ALA A 109 2.87 10.34 11.75
CA ALA A 109 3.86 9.47 11.10
C ALA A 109 4.66 8.65 12.12
N ARG A 110 5.06 9.26 13.24
CA ARG A 110 5.75 8.61 14.35
C ARG A 110 4.88 7.55 15.01
N GLY A 111 3.62 7.86 15.31
CA GLY A 111 2.68 6.92 15.94
C GLY A 111 2.47 5.68 15.07
N PHE A 112 2.24 5.88 13.78
CA PHE A 112 2.11 4.76 12.83
C PHE A 112 3.41 3.95 12.69
N SER A 113 4.58 4.61 12.65
CA SER A 113 5.88 3.93 12.62
C SER A 113 6.08 3.06 13.87
N ARG A 114 5.68 3.55 15.04
CA ARG A 114 5.76 2.81 16.30
C ARG A 114 4.86 1.58 16.31
N GLU A 115 3.63 1.67 15.82
CA GLU A 115 2.77 0.50 15.64
C GLU A 115 3.42 -0.56 14.75
N LEU A 116 4.08 -0.15 13.67
CA LEU A 116 4.77 -1.07 12.77
C LEU A 116 5.99 -1.71 13.42
N THR A 117 6.82 -0.93 14.15
CA THR A 117 7.99 -1.47 14.84
C THR A 117 7.58 -2.48 15.91
N ASP A 118 6.56 -2.19 16.69
CA ASP A 118 6.07 -3.07 17.74
C ASP A 118 5.41 -4.34 17.19
N ARG A 119 4.70 -4.23 16.08
CA ARG A 119 4.07 -5.40 15.44
C ARG A 119 5.07 -6.33 14.77
N TYR A 120 6.04 -5.79 14.05
CA TYR A 120 6.92 -6.58 13.19
C TYR A 120 8.34 -6.71 13.72
N GLN A 121 8.65 -6.07 14.84
CA GLN A 121 9.92 -6.14 15.55
C GLN A 121 11.13 -5.65 14.72
N PHE A 122 10.89 -4.82 13.68
CA PHE A 122 11.91 -4.21 12.87
C PHE A 122 12.22 -2.76 13.31
N ALA A 123 13.32 -2.17 12.83
CA ALA A 123 13.54 -0.73 12.91
C ALA A 123 12.85 -0.01 11.74
N VAL A 124 12.33 1.20 12.00
CA VAL A 124 11.81 2.12 10.99
C VAL A 124 12.63 3.40 11.00
N ASP A 125 13.25 3.71 9.87
CA ASP A 125 13.86 5.00 9.58
C ASP A 125 12.78 5.89 8.97
N LEU A 126 12.19 6.74 9.79
CA LEU A 126 11.15 7.69 9.43
C LEU A 126 11.76 8.96 8.84
N SER A 127 11.28 9.39 7.69
CA SER A 127 11.58 10.70 7.09
C SER A 127 10.29 11.36 6.62
N VAL A 128 9.99 12.56 7.11
CA VAL A 128 8.83 13.37 6.72
C VAL A 128 9.28 14.45 5.75
N HIS A 129 8.59 14.50 4.60
CA HIS A 129 8.98 15.44 3.52
C HIS A 129 7.88 16.46 3.23
N ALA A 130 8.33 17.68 2.95
CA ALA A 130 7.52 18.71 2.32
C ALA A 130 7.29 18.41 0.83
N PRO A 131 6.24 18.97 0.23
CA PRO A 131 6.12 19.05 -1.22
C PRO A 131 7.35 19.74 -1.81
N ARG A 132 7.87 19.19 -2.90
CA ARG A 132 8.96 19.86 -3.62
C ARG A 132 8.42 20.99 -4.48
N ASP A 133 9.14 22.09 -4.52
CA ASP A 133 8.82 23.22 -5.38
C ASP A 133 9.39 23.01 -6.78
N TYR A 134 8.54 22.46 -7.67
CA TYR A 134 8.81 22.38 -9.10
C TYR A 134 7.51 22.44 -9.92
N PRO A 135 7.56 22.86 -11.20
CA PRO A 135 6.37 22.95 -12.04
C PRO A 135 5.58 21.64 -12.09
N GLY A 136 4.30 21.71 -11.75
CA GLY A 136 3.40 20.55 -11.72
C GLY A 136 3.44 19.73 -10.43
N SER A 137 4.19 20.13 -9.40
CA SER A 137 4.08 19.50 -8.08
C SER A 137 2.80 19.96 -7.36
N ASP A 138 2.18 19.05 -6.59
CA ASP A 138 1.08 19.42 -5.73
C ASP A 138 1.63 19.97 -4.40
N PRO A 139 1.37 21.25 -4.03
CA PRO A 139 1.87 21.86 -2.80
C PRO A 139 1.27 21.23 -1.54
N ARG A 140 0.28 20.34 -1.69
CA ARG A 140 -0.34 19.58 -0.60
C ARG A 140 0.31 18.23 -0.36
N ASN A 141 1.28 17.82 -1.17
CA ASN A 141 1.90 16.48 -1.16
C ASN A 141 2.91 16.33 -0.01
N PHE A 142 2.46 16.58 1.23
CA PHE A 142 3.22 16.16 2.41
C PHE A 142 3.18 14.64 2.52
N HIS A 143 4.33 14.03 2.75
CA HIS A 143 4.40 12.57 2.80
C HIS A 143 5.48 12.08 3.76
N ALA A 144 5.34 10.86 4.23
CA ALA A 144 6.34 10.21 5.07
C ALA A 144 6.84 8.93 4.41
N HIS A 145 8.14 8.76 4.45
CA HIS A 145 8.85 7.53 4.13
C HIS A 145 9.15 6.78 5.42
N LEU A 146 8.62 5.59 5.56
CA LEU A 146 8.89 4.67 6.66
C LEU A 146 9.74 3.53 6.09
N LEU A 147 11.07 3.72 6.10
CA LEU A 147 11.99 2.71 5.60
C LEU A 147 12.29 1.71 6.70
N ALA A 148 11.83 0.47 6.53
CA ALA A 148 11.90 -0.59 7.52
C ALA A 148 12.98 -1.63 7.17
N THR A 149 13.65 -2.16 8.20
CA THR A 149 14.56 -3.30 8.02
C THR A 149 13.76 -4.56 7.67
N THR A 150 14.37 -5.51 6.95
CA THR A 150 13.75 -6.81 6.65
C THR A 150 13.98 -7.85 7.76
N ARG A 151 14.71 -7.45 8.78
CA ARG A 151 15.04 -8.27 9.95
C ARG A 151 14.58 -7.62 11.22
N GLU A 152 14.30 -8.45 12.21
CA GLU A 152 14.01 -8.01 13.56
C GLU A 152 15.28 -7.38 14.17
N VAL A 153 15.07 -6.39 15.03
CA VAL A 153 16.12 -5.65 15.72
C VAL A 153 16.31 -6.25 17.13
N GLY A 154 17.54 -6.49 17.51
CA GLY A 154 17.94 -6.83 18.86
C GLY A 154 18.94 -5.82 19.42
N VAL A 155 19.30 -5.95 20.68
CA VAL A 155 20.27 -5.05 21.35
C VAL A 155 21.64 -5.06 20.65
N GLU A 156 22.10 -6.22 20.24
CA GLU A 156 23.43 -6.43 19.65
C GLU A 156 23.45 -6.27 18.10
N GLY A 157 22.31 -6.11 17.45
CA GLY A 157 22.23 -6.05 15.98
C GLY A 157 20.96 -6.64 15.40
N LEU A 158 20.93 -6.79 14.08
CA LEU A 158 19.84 -7.42 13.35
C LEU A 158 19.83 -8.94 13.56
N THR A 159 18.65 -9.51 13.81
CA THR A 159 18.45 -10.92 14.11
C THR A 159 17.79 -11.66 12.94
N ARG A 160 16.77 -12.47 13.19
CA ARG A 160 16.06 -13.25 12.15
C ARG A 160 15.26 -12.34 11.20
N LYS A 161 14.93 -12.86 10.04
CA LYS A 161 14.01 -12.17 9.13
C LYS A 161 12.62 -12.06 9.77
N THR A 162 11.99 -10.89 9.56
CA THR A 162 10.61 -10.67 10.00
C THR A 162 9.65 -11.62 9.29
N ALA A 163 8.50 -11.86 9.92
CA ALA A 163 7.45 -12.69 9.32
C ALA A 163 6.98 -12.15 7.94
N LEU A 164 7.12 -10.84 7.68
CA LEU A 164 6.78 -10.23 6.40
C LEU A 164 7.65 -10.71 5.23
N GLU A 165 8.84 -11.19 5.50
CA GLU A 165 9.79 -11.68 4.49
C GLU A 165 9.67 -13.19 4.26
N MET A 166 8.80 -13.86 5.02
CA MET A 166 8.55 -15.29 4.86
C MET A 166 7.64 -15.55 3.66
N HIS A 167 7.94 -16.62 2.92
CA HIS A 167 7.06 -17.13 1.87
C HIS A 167 5.74 -17.67 2.48
N ASP A 168 4.63 -17.56 1.77
CA ASP A 168 3.30 -17.92 2.27
C ASP A 168 3.20 -19.39 2.73
N VAL A 169 3.96 -20.30 2.13
CA VAL A 169 4.04 -21.71 2.60
C VAL A 169 4.55 -21.74 4.05
N ARG A 170 5.68 -21.06 4.32
CA ARG A 170 6.24 -21.01 5.67
C ARG A 170 5.34 -20.28 6.66
N ARG A 171 4.67 -19.23 6.22
CA ARG A 171 3.68 -18.51 7.05
C ARG A 171 2.54 -19.44 7.46
N ARG A 172 2.00 -20.21 6.53
CA ARG A 172 0.95 -21.21 6.79
C ARG A 172 1.39 -22.27 7.79
N ASP A 173 2.62 -22.82 7.64
CA ASP A 173 3.19 -23.81 8.56
C ASP A 173 3.29 -23.27 10.00
N LEU A 174 3.44 -21.96 10.16
CA LEU A 174 3.49 -21.27 11.45
C LEU A 174 2.14 -20.72 11.91
N GLY A 175 1.04 -21.04 11.22
CA GLY A 175 -0.30 -20.53 11.55
C GLY A 175 -0.47 -19.02 11.29
N LEU A 176 0.43 -18.40 10.53
CA LEU A 176 0.36 -16.98 10.20
C LEU A 176 -0.53 -16.75 8.96
N PRO A 177 -1.26 -15.63 8.90
CA PRO A 177 -2.05 -15.28 7.72
C PRO A 177 -1.15 -15.07 6.49
N PRO A 178 -1.69 -15.19 5.26
CA PRO A 178 -0.95 -14.89 4.02
C PRO A 178 -0.34 -13.49 4.05
N GLY A 179 0.81 -13.29 3.38
CA GLY A 179 1.51 -12.00 3.37
C GLY A 179 0.67 -10.85 2.80
N VAL A 180 -0.25 -11.13 1.88
CA VAL A 180 -1.19 -10.13 1.34
C VAL A 180 -2.15 -9.60 2.42
N SER A 181 -2.55 -10.42 3.38
CA SER A 181 -3.43 -10.00 4.49
C SER A 181 -2.76 -8.95 5.38
N GLU A 182 -1.44 -9.04 5.56
CA GLU A 182 -0.68 -8.02 6.29
C GLU A 182 -0.70 -6.67 5.57
N LEU A 183 -0.64 -6.65 4.24
CA LEU A 183 -0.76 -5.41 3.48
C LEU A 183 -2.14 -4.75 3.66
N PHE A 184 -3.22 -5.55 3.63
CA PHE A 184 -4.57 -5.03 3.88
C PHE A 184 -4.69 -4.49 5.30
N HIS A 185 -4.17 -5.22 6.30
CA HIS A 185 -4.14 -4.75 7.69
C HIS A 185 -3.39 -3.42 7.84
N VAL A 186 -2.19 -3.30 7.26
CA VAL A 186 -1.39 -2.06 7.30
C VAL A 186 -2.14 -0.90 6.66
N ARG A 187 -2.84 -1.13 5.54
CA ARG A 187 -3.66 -0.11 4.86
C ARG A 187 -4.84 0.37 5.71
N GLU A 188 -5.53 -0.57 6.35
CA GLU A 188 -6.64 -0.28 7.27
C GLU A 188 -6.15 0.52 8.48
N ARG A 189 -5.04 0.07 9.10
CA ARG A 189 -4.44 0.77 10.24
C ARG A 189 -4.01 2.18 9.90
N TRP A 190 -3.37 2.38 8.74
CA TRP A 190 -3.02 3.73 8.28
C TRP A 190 -4.25 4.65 8.18
N ALA A 191 -5.34 4.18 7.57
CA ALA A 191 -6.57 4.96 7.50
C ALA A 191 -7.16 5.25 8.89
N ALA A 192 -7.13 4.28 9.81
CA ALA A 192 -7.66 4.43 11.15
C ALA A 192 -6.87 5.49 11.95
N VAL A 193 -5.53 5.40 12.01
CA VAL A 193 -4.71 6.36 12.79
C VAL A 193 -4.73 7.76 12.18
N ALA A 194 -4.76 7.88 10.84
CA ALA A 194 -4.87 9.16 10.18
C ALA A 194 -6.24 9.83 10.46
N ASN A 195 -7.32 9.06 10.45
CA ASN A 195 -8.66 9.55 10.79
C ASN A 195 -8.79 9.92 12.27
N GLU A 196 -8.10 9.21 13.15
CA GLU A 196 -8.00 9.57 14.57
C GLU A 196 -7.33 10.92 14.75
N SER A 197 -6.15 11.11 14.14
CA SER A 197 -5.41 12.38 14.21
C SER A 197 -6.22 13.56 13.62
N LEU A 198 -6.96 13.33 12.55
CA LEU A 198 -7.86 14.34 11.97
C LEU A 198 -9.00 14.70 12.95
N ARG A 199 -9.57 13.69 13.63
CA ARG A 199 -10.63 13.90 14.63
C ARG A 199 -10.11 14.69 15.84
N GLU A 200 -8.94 14.32 16.37
CA GLU A 200 -8.30 15.01 17.49
C GLU A 200 -7.97 16.47 17.15
N ALA A 201 -7.65 16.76 15.89
CA ALA A 201 -7.43 18.10 15.38
C ALA A 201 -8.74 18.88 15.10
N GLY A 202 -9.93 18.28 15.31
CA GLY A 202 -11.22 18.91 15.02
C GLY A 202 -11.51 19.07 13.51
N ILE A 203 -10.91 18.21 12.68
CA ILE A 203 -11.02 18.27 11.22
C ILE A 203 -12.02 17.20 10.75
N ASP A 204 -13.02 17.59 9.94
CA ASP A 204 -14.08 16.69 9.44
C ASP A 204 -13.62 15.80 8.26
N ALA A 205 -12.49 16.12 7.62
CA ALA A 205 -11.98 15.32 6.53
C ALA A 205 -11.63 13.89 6.99
N ARG A 206 -11.95 12.89 6.16
CA ARG A 206 -11.64 11.48 6.43
C ARG A 206 -11.03 10.83 5.20
N ILE A 207 -10.19 9.82 5.42
CA ILE A 207 -9.60 8.98 4.38
C ILE A 207 -10.15 7.56 4.49
N ASP A 208 -10.21 6.84 3.37
CA ASP A 208 -10.70 5.45 3.32
C ASP A 208 -9.74 4.60 2.49
N HIS A 209 -9.30 3.47 3.05
CA HIS A 209 -8.35 2.54 2.43
C HIS A 209 -8.99 1.59 1.41
N ARG A 210 -10.33 1.49 1.43
CA ARG A 210 -11.07 0.57 0.56
C ARG A 210 -11.08 1.06 -0.89
N THR A 211 -11.39 0.16 -1.82
CA THR A 211 -11.60 0.53 -3.22
C THR A 211 -12.78 1.49 -3.37
N LEU A 212 -12.80 2.29 -4.44
CA LEU A 212 -13.91 3.22 -4.71
C LEU A 212 -15.27 2.49 -4.74
N ALA A 213 -15.32 1.31 -5.36
CA ALA A 213 -16.54 0.49 -5.38
C ALA A 213 -16.99 0.06 -3.97
N ALA A 214 -16.05 -0.34 -3.09
CA ALA A 214 -16.36 -0.71 -1.70
C ALA A 214 -16.78 0.50 -0.84
N GLN A 215 -16.41 1.72 -1.26
CA GLN A 215 -16.85 2.97 -0.66
C GLN A 215 -18.23 3.43 -1.18
N GLY A 216 -18.81 2.74 -2.17
CA GLY A 216 -20.04 3.17 -2.85
C GLY A 216 -19.81 4.35 -3.81
N ILE A 217 -18.54 4.65 -4.14
CA ILE A 217 -18.19 5.73 -5.05
C ILE A 217 -18.18 5.19 -6.47
N ASP A 218 -19.17 5.61 -7.24
CA ASP A 218 -19.30 5.24 -8.63
C ASP A 218 -18.42 6.11 -9.54
N ARG A 219 -17.11 5.85 -9.50
CA ARG A 219 -16.10 6.52 -10.32
C ARG A 219 -15.05 5.51 -10.77
N GLU A 220 -14.65 5.59 -12.03
CA GLU A 220 -13.54 4.81 -12.57
C GLU A 220 -12.23 5.21 -11.89
N PRO A 221 -11.47 4.27 -11.30
CA PRO A 221 -10.19 4.58 -10.68
C PRO A 221 -9.16 5.00 -11.74
N TYR A 222 -8.46 6.12 -11.48
CA TYR A 222 -7.39 6.57 -12.36
C TYR A 222 -6.22 5.56 -12.33
N PRO A 223 -5.61 5.22 -13.48
CA PRO A 223 -4.54 4.25 -13.52
C PRO A 223 -3.28 4.76 -12.83
N TYR A 224 -2.57 3.86 -12.16
CA TYR A 224 -1.24 4.15 -11.66
C TYR A 224 -0.26 4.29 -12.83
N ILE A 225 0.30 5.48 -13.00
CA ILE A 225 1.37 5.72 -13.97
C ILE A 225 2.71 5.37 -13.30
N PRO A 226 3.49 4.40 -13.82
CA PRO A 226 4.77 4.06 -13.25
C PRO A 226 5.72 5.26 -13.16
N HIS A 227 6.49 5.35 -12.08
CA HIS A 227 7.37 6.50 -11.83
C HIS A 227 8.33 6.79 -13.00
N ALA A 228 8.88 5.76 -13.65
CA ALA A 228 9.74 5.94 -14.81
C ALA A 228 9.01 6.64 -15.98
N ALA A 229 7.77 6.21 -16.26
CA ALA A 229 6.92 6.83 -17.29
C ALA A 229 6.60 8.29 -16.93
N PHE A 230 6.23 8.54 -15.67
CA PHE A 230 5.97 9.89 -15.18
C PHE A 230 7.22 10.80 -15.29
N GLN A 231 8.41 10.30 -14.94
CA GLN A 231 9.65 11.08 -15.05
C GLN A 231 10.00 11.38 -16.51
N MET A 232 9.84 10.42 -17.43
CA MET A 232 10.04 10.67 -18.86
C MET A 232 9.14 11.82 -19.35
N GLU A 233 7.86 11.76 -19.04
CA GLU A 233 6.88 12.78 -19.45
C GLU A 233 7.17 14.14 -18.82
N ARG A 234 7.59 14.17 -17.57
CA ARG A 234 8.01 15.38 -16.88
C ARG A 234 9.21 16.06 -17.57
N HIS A 235 10.10 15.31 -18.18
CA HIS A 235 11.22 15.82 -18.96
C HIS A 235 10.87 16.10 -20.42
N GLY A 236 9.58 16.05 -20.80
CA GLY A 236 9.11 16.34 -22.14
C GLY A 236 9.21 15.16 -23.11
N PHE A 237 9.53 13.95 -22.63
CA PHE A 237 9.57 12.74 -23.45
C PHE A 237 8.24 11.99 -23.37
N LEU A 238 7.75 11.51 -24.51
CA LEU A 238 6.56 10.66 -24.53
C LEU A 238 6.86 9.29 -23.92
N SER A 239 6.01 8.85 -22.98
CA SER A 239 6.06 7.50 -22.44
C SER A 239 5.00 6.62 -23.11
N ALA A 240 5.43 5.66 -23.94
CA ALA A 240 4.51 4.70 -24.55
C ALA A 240 3.67 3.93 -23.52
N GLN A 241 4.25 3.62 -22.33
CA GLN A 241 3.54 2.98 -21.24
C GLN A 241 2.51 3.92 -20.59
N GLY A 242 2.86 5.17 -20.35
CA GLY A 242 1.94 6.19 -19.82
C GLY A 242 0.76 6.44 -20.79
N GLU A 243 1.06 6.57 -22.08
CA GLU A 243 0.04 6.76 -23.11
C GLU A 243 -0.92 5.57 -23.22
N LYS A 244 -0.37 4.33 -23.21
CA LYS A 244 -1.17 3.11 -23.21
C LYS A 244 -2.15 3.06 -22.03
N LEU A 245 -1.67 3.35 -20.81
CA LEU A 245 -2.50 3.33 -19.60
C LEU A 245 -3.60 4.39 -19.64
N ARG A 246 -3.32 5.59 -20.15
CA ARG A 246 -4.33 6.64 -20.32
C ARG A 246 -5.37 6.27 -21.38
N LYS A 247 -4.93 5.67 -22.49
CA LYS A 247 -5.84 5.19 -23.54
C LYS A 247 -6.77 4.08 -23.03
N GLU A 248 -6.24 3.13 -22.27
CA GLU A 248 -7.04 2.09 -21.61
C GLU A 248 -8.04 2.67 -20.61
N TYR A 249 -7.62 3.67 -19.84
CA TYR A 249 -8.50 4.39 -18.91
C TYR A 249 -9.62 5.13 -19.66
N GLN A 250 -9.29 5.84 -20.72
CA GLN A 250 -10.28 6.52 -21.55
C GLN A 250 -11.29 5.53 -22.14
N GLY A 251 -10.83 4.38 -22.67
CA GLY A 251 -11.70 3.34 -23.17
C GLY A 251 -12.67 2.78 -22.11
N ARG A 252 -12.22 2.65 -20.84
CA ARG A 252 -13.12 2.27 -19.74
C ARG A 252 -14.16 3.35 -19.43
N LEU A 253 -13.77 4.62 -19.48
CA LEU A 253 -14.70 5.75 -19.30
C LEU A 253 -15.76 5.78 -20.40
N ASP A 254 -15.36 5.56 -21.63
CA ASP A 254 -16.27 5.59 -22.78
C ASP A 254 -17.25 4.39 -22.73
N ALA A 255 -16.74 3.19 -22.45
CA ALA A 255 -17.59 2.00 -22.23
C ALA A 255 -18.57 2.16 -21.07
N ARG A 256 -18.19 2.92 -20.02
CA ARG A 256 -19.09 3.25 -18.93
C ARG A 256 -20.18 4.22 -19.37
N ARG A 257 -19.84 5.31 -20.05
CA ARG A 257 -20.80 6.27 -20.61
C ARG A 257 -21.81 5.61 -21.53
N GLU A 258 -21.36 4.67 -22.37
CA GLU A 258 -22.24 3.90 -23.25
C GLU A 258 -23.24 3.04 -22.47
N ARG A 259 -22.80 2.38 -21.39
CA ARG A 259 -23.68 1.60 -20.51
C ARG A 259 -24.70 2.49 -19.80
N ASP A 260 -24.28 3.61 -19.24
CA ASP A 260 -25.16 4.55 -18.53
C ASP A 260 -26.19 5.15 -19.50
N SER A 261 -25.79 5.52 -20.72
CA SER A 261 -26.70 6.01 -21.77
C SER A 261 -27.62 4.92 -22.33
N GLY A 262 -27.17 3.64 -22.29
CA GLY A 262 -28.00 2.48 -22.67
C GLY A 262 -29.11 2.26 -21.64
N LEU A 263 -28.78 2.31 -20.35
CA LEU A 263 -29.76 2.20 -19.25
C LEU A 263 -30.78 3.33 -19.28
N GLU A 264 -30.37 4.58 -19.53
CA GLU A 264 -31.31 5.70 -19.69
C GLU A 264 -32.29 5.52 -20.85
N ARG A 265 -31.85 4.96 -21.97
CA ARG A 265 -32.71 4.65 -23.13
C ARG A 265 -33.70 3.53 -22.81
N ASP A 266 -33.29 2.49 -22.10
CA ASP A 266 -34.18 1.40 -21.72
C ASP A 266 -35.21 1.85 -20.67
N PHE A 267 -34.80 2.62 -19.66
CA PHE A 267 -35.74 3.25 -18.72
C PHE A 267 -36.67 4.28 -19.38
N GLY A 268 -36.22 4.99 -20.42
CA GLY A 268 -37.04 5.88 -21.22
C GLY A 268 -38.09 5.10 -22.02
N ARG A 269 -37.73 3.95 -22.62
CA ARG A 269 -38.67 3.09 -23.34
C ARG A 269 -39.71 2.42 -22.44
N GLU A 270 -39.33 2.00 -21.24
CA GLU A 270 -40.27 1.43 -20.28
C GLU A 270 -41.29 2.48 -19.79
N ARG A 271 -40.90 3.75 -19.61
CA ARG A 271 -41.83 4.82 -19.26
C ARG A 271 -42.86 5.15 -20.35
N ASP A 272 -42.48 5.00 -21.62
CA ASP A 272 -43.38 5.21 -22.75
C ASP A 272 -44.33 4.04 -23.02
N THR A 273 -43.99 2.82 -22.53
CA THR A 273 -44.85 1.63 -22.62
C THR A 273 -45.78 1.46 -21.42
N ASP A 274 -45.40 1.98 -20.24
CA ASP A 274 -46.20 1.87 -19.00
C ASP A 274 -47.28 2.93 -18.86
N ASN A 275 -47.28 3.97 -19.70
CA ASN A 275 -48.41 4.91 -19.78
C ASN A 275 -49.67 4.31 -20.44
N ALA A 276 -49.67 3.01 -20.76
CA ALA A 276 -50.79 2.29 -21.39
C ALA A 276 -51.31 1.08 -20.56
N ARG A 277 -50.78 0.77 -19.39
CA ARG A 277 -51.25 -0.35 -18.55
C ARG A 277 -51.16 -0.06 -17.05
N ASP A 278 -52.29 0.25 -16.50
CA ASP A 278 -52.83 -0.05 -15.16
C ASP A 278 -51.92 0.07 -13.91
N VAL A 279 -52.07 1.20 -13.24
CA VAL A 279 -51.46 1.57 -11.95
C VAL A 279 -52.24 0.88 -10.78
N SER A 280 -52.14 -0.45 -10.58
CA SER A 280 -52.79 -1.03 -9.38
C SER A 280 -52.16 -2.28 -8.72
N GLN A 281 -51.03 -2.82 -9.13
CA GLN A 281 -50.58 -4.07 -8.47
C GLN A 281 -49.14 -4.22 -7.99
N ASP A 282 -48.28 -3.23 -7.91
CA ASP A 282 -46.91 -3.47 -7.42
C ASP A 282 -46.36 -2.50 -6.35
N ARG A 283 -47.22 -2.17 -5.35
CA ARG A 283 -46.78 -1.35 -4.17
C ARG A 283 -46.40 -2.18 -2.94
N GLN A 284 -46.03 -3.44 -3.03
CA GLN A 284 -45.72 -4.26 -1.83
C GLN A 284 -44.48 -5.17 -1.95
N ARG A 285 -43.38 -4.74 -2.54
CA ARG A 285 -42.12 -5.40 -2.25
C ARG A 285 -41.24 -4.48 -1.41
N LYS A 286 -41.24 -4.76 -0.10
CA LYS A 286 -40.32 -4.16 0.86
C LYS A 286 -38.89 -4.52 0.44
N PRO A 287 -37.96 -3.58 0.38
CA PRO A 287 -36.55 -3.93 0.08
C PRO A 287 -36.05 -4.94 1.11
N PRO A 288 -35.20 -5.92 0.69
CA PRO A 288 -34.70 -6.94 1.59
C PRO A 288 -34.01 -6.31 2.79
N SER A 289 -34.23 -6.87 3.97
CA SER A 289 -33.58 -6.40 5.19
C SER A 289 -32.06 -6.61 5.12
N LEU A 290 -31.32 -5.84 5.92
CA LEU A 290 -29.87 -5.96 6.01
C LEU A 290 -29.42 -7.39 6.42
N GLU A 291 -30.26 -8.10 7.16
CA GLU A 291 -30.03 -9.48 7.57
C GLU A 291 -30.24 -10.47 6.39
N GLU A 292 -31.25 -10.23 5.56
CA GLU A 292 -31.47 -11.04 4.35
C GLU A 292 -30.33 -10.88 3.34
N VAL A 293 -29.85 -9.66 3.12
CA VAL A 293 -28.70 -9.39 2.27
C VAL A 293 -27.43 -10.08 2.80
N ARG A 294 -27.20 -10.02 4.13
CA ARG A 294 -26.07 -10.71 4.77
C ARG A 294 -26.18 -12.21 4.68
N ARG A 295 -27.37 -12.78 4.82
CA ARG A 295 -27.61 -14.21 4.69
C ARG A 295 -27.33 -14.65 3.26
N GLN A 296 -27.87 -13.96 2.25
CA GLN A 296 -27.63 -14.27 0.85
C GLN A 296 -26.15 -14.21 0.49
N ALA A 297 -25.46 -13.16 0.87
CA ALA A 297 -24.02 -13.02 0.65
C ALA A 297 -23.19 -14.15 1.30
N ARG A 298 -23.64 -14.66 2.46
CA ARG A 298 -22.99 -15.79 3.14
C ARG A 298 -23.24 -17.12 2.42
N GLU A 299 -24.43 -17.33 1.90
CA GLU A 299 -24.78 -18.51 1.11
C GLU A 299 -24.03 -18.54 -0.23
N ASP A 300 -23.94 -17.41 -0.92
CA ASP A 300 -23.19 -17.27 -2.17
C ASP A 300 -21.68 -17.51 -1.95
N TRP A 301 -21.14 -17.00 -0.83
CA TRP A 301 -19.73 -17.25 -0.46
C TRP A 301 -19.46 -18.71 -0.16
N LEU A 302 -20.39 -19.42 0.51
CA LEU A 302 -20.26 -20.86 0.80
C LEU A 302 -20.29 -21.68 -0.48
N LYS A 303 -21.17 -21.37 -1.43
CA LYS A 303 -21.24 -22.01 -2.74
C LYS A 303 -19.93 -21.83 -3.52
N MET A 304 -19.43 -20.61 -3.63
CA MET A 304 -18.18 -20.33 -4.32
C MET A 304 -16.99 -21.07 -3.70
N ARG A 305 -16.96 -21.20 -2.38
CA ARG A 305 -15.92 -21.95 -1.66
C ARG A 305 -16.00 -23.46 -1.90
N GLU A 306 -17.19 -24.00 -2.09
CA GLU A 306 -17.42 -25.41 -2.39
C GLU A 306 -17.01 -25.73 -3.82
N GLU A 307 -17.37 -24.90 -4.78
CA GLU A 307 -16.94 -24.97 -6.18
C GLU A 307 -15.41 -24.90 -6.33
N MET A 308 -14.74 -24.00 -5.59
CA MET A 308 -13.27 -23.96 -5.57
C MET A 308 -12.63 -25.21 -4.96
N ARG A 309 -13.26 -25.85 -3.98
CA ARG A 309 -12.79 -27.12 -3.43
C ARG A 309 -12.94 -28.28 -4.41
N GLU A 310 -14.02 -28.31 -5.14
CA GLU A 310 -14.27 -29.36 -6.18
C GLU A 310 -13.28 -29.19 -7.34
N GLN A 311 -13.02 -27.96 -7.79
CA GLN A 311 -12.02 -27.69 -8.82
C GLN A 311 -10.59 -28.07 -8.37
N SER A 312 -10.26 -27.84 -7.09
CA SER A 312 -8.97 -28.26 -6.53
C SER A 312 -8.83 -29.78 -6.39
N ARG A 313 -9.92 -30.52 -6.18
CA ARG A 313 -9.93 -31.99 -6.17
C ARG A 313 -9.83 -32.57 -7.57
N ALA A 314 -10.54 -32.01 -8.54
CA ALA A 314 -10.49 -32.43 -9.93
C ALA A 314 -9.12 -32.14 -10.61
N GLY A 315 -8.40 -31.08 -10.17
CA GLY A 315 -7.04 -30.77 -10.62
C GLY A 315 -5.96 -31.65 -9.99
N GLY A 316 -6.21 -32.24 -8.81
CA GLY A 316 -5.27 -33.13 -8.11
C GLY A 316 -5.25 -34.56 -8.59
N GLU A 317 -6.32 -35.04 -9.26
CA GLU A 317 -6.38 -36.40 -9.83
C GLU A 317 -5.67 -36.54 -11.18
N ARG A 318 -5.50 -35.43 -11.94
CA ARG A 318 -4.77 -35.44 -13.22
C ARG A 318 -3.24 -35.46 -13.10
N SER A 319 -2.69 -35.24 -11.92
CA SER A 319 -1.25 -35.21 -11.67
C SER A 319 -0.64 -36.50 -11.12
N ARG A 320 -1.44 -37.59 -10.95
CA ARG A 320 -0.97 -38.86 -10.41
C ARG A 320 -0.81 -39.99 -11.42
N ASP A 321 -1.29 -39.83 -12.65
CA ASP A 321 -1.23 -40.86 -13.67
C ASP A 321 -0.09 -40.72 -14.71
N ASP A 322 0.70 -39.62 -14.64
CA ASP A 322 1.81 -39.38 -15.60
C ASP A 322 3.22 -39.75 -15.07
N ASP A 323 3.36 -40.29 -13.87
CA ASP A 323 4.69 -40.60 -13.28
C ASP A 323 4.96 -42.14 -13.13
N LEU A 324 4.31 -42.98 -13.94
CA LEU A 324 4.60 -44.40 -14.00
C LEU A 324 4.77 -44.90 -15.43
N SER A 325 5.74 -44.32 -16.17
CA SER A 325 6.36 -44.98 -17.32
C SER A 325 7.57 -44.18 -17.81
N LEU A 326 8.75 -44.51 -17.28
CA LEU A 326 10.03 -44.69 -17.97
C LEU A 326 11.15 -44.84 -16.91
#